data_9a974dfa40b122b6eb86e8514a227bd9
#
_entry.id   9a974dfa40b122b6eb86e8514a227bd9
#
_cell.length_a   1.000
_cell.length_b   1.000
_cell.length_c   1.000
_cell.angle_alpha   90.00
_cell.angle_beta   90.00
_cell.angle_gamma   90.00
#
_symmetry.space_group_name_H-M   'P 1'
#
loop_
_entity.id
_entity.type
_entity.pdbx_description
1 polymer ?
#
loop_
_entity_poly.entity_id
_entity_poly.type
_entity_poly.pdbx_seq_one_letter_code
_entity_poly.pdbx_strand_id
1 'polypeptide(L)'
;MKLLIRSEPADCEDKIFARRAYIYRMQAPSDSAAVGEALLASFRHNFQQYKTLADRALAQISPEEWLYQPASGSNSAAVIVQHMVGNLRSRFTDFLTSDGEKPTRQRDQEFAEPATVASIAALQAEWPAAWQILFMLLDELRADDLLRPVLIRGEAHTVLQAVQRQVAHYASHVGQLVQLAKIIRGDDFQSLSIARGQSQQFNQAMTENR
;
A
#
# COMPACT_ATOMS: atom_id res chain seq x y z
N MET A 1 -33.24 -50.63 29.47
CA MET A 1 -32.41 -49.48 29.87
C MET A 1 -32.02 -48.76 28.59
N LYS A 2 -32.79 -47.73 28.19
CA LYS A 2 -32.55 -46.92 26.97
C LYS A 2 -31.61 -45.79 27.32
N LEU A 3 -30.47 -45.77 26.71
CA LEU A 3 -29.53 -44.64 26.76
C LEU A 3 -30.08 -43.53 25.89
N LEU A 4 -30.44 -42.40 26.52
CA LEU A 4 -30.73 -41.13 25.84
C LEU A 4 -29.42 -40.43 25.53
N ILE A 5 -29.03 -40.43 24.25
CA ILE A 5 -27.95 -39.58 23.75
C ILE A 5 -28.55 -38.17 23.64
N ARG A 6 -28.13 -37.28 24.53
CA ARG A 6 -28.38 -35.86 24.38
C ARG A 6 -27.49 -35.33 23.26
N SER A 7 -28.11 -34.83 22.18
CA SER A 7 -27.42 -34.02 21.19
C SER A 7 -27.10 -32.67 21.82
N GLU A 8 -25.82 -32.32 21.91
CA GLU A 8 -25.38 -31.00 22.27
C GLU A 8 -25.88 -29.95 21.25
N PRO A 9 -26.24 -28.75 21.67
CA PRO A 9 -26.65 -27.71 20.74
C PRO A 9 -25.42 -27.26 19.93
N ALA A 10 -25.58 -27.26 18.60
CA ALA A 10 -24.58 -26.73 17.69
C ALA A 10 -24.16 -25.32 18.12
N ASP A 11 -22.86 -25.13 18.18
CA ASP A 11 -22.16 -24.00 18.75
C ASP A 11 -22.68 -22.68 18.19
N CYS A 12 -22.83 -21.69 19.07
CA CYS A 12 -23.32 -20.35 18.74
C CYS A 12 -22.41 -19.64 17.72
N GLU A 13 -21.13 -20.00 17.70
CA GLU A 13 -20.14 -19.48 16.76
C GLU A 13 -20.40 -19.95 15.32
N ASP A 14 -20.78 -21.21 15.11
CA ASP A 14 -21.14 -21.70 13.77
C ASP A 14 -22.36 -20.99 13.18
N LYS A 15 -23.33 -20.65 14.02
CA LYS A 15 -24.50 -19.89 13.58
C LYS A 15 -24.18 -18.44 13.27
N ILE A 16 -23.26 -17.81 14.00
CA ILE A 16 -22.79 -16.44 13.75
C ILE A 16 -21.97 -16.41 12.46
N PHE A 17 -21.10 -17.39 12.24
CA PHE A 17 -20.29 -17.51 11.02
C PHE A 17 -21.18 -17.77 9.79
N ALA A 18 -22.12 -18.68 9.88
CA ALA A 18 -23.08 -18.97 8.82
C ALA A 18 -23.98 -17.76 8.50
N ARG A 19 -24.42 -17.01 9.52
CA ARG A 19 -25.22 -15.81 9.34
C ARG A 19 -24.41 -14.66 8.72
N ARG A 20 -23.13 -14.49 9.10
CA ARG A 20 -22.21 -13.52 8.47
C ARG A 20 -21.91 -13.90 7.02
N ALA A 21 -21.65 -15.17 6.73
CA ALA A 21 -21.44 -15.66 5.38
C ALA A 21 -22.69 -15.50 4.51
N TYR A 22 -23.88 -15.72 5.06
CA TYR A 22 -25.16 -15.51 4.38
C TYR A 22 -25.43 -14.04 4.08
N ILE A 23 -25.18 -13.14 5.03
CA ILE A 23 -25.33 -11.68 4.85
C ILE A 23 -24.33 -11.19 3.80
N TYR A 24 -23.08 -11.63 3.86
CA TYR A 24 -22.07 -11.30 2.85
C TYR A 24 -22.46 -11.77 1.44
N ARG A 25 -23.04 -12.94 1.33
CA ARG A 25 -23.52 -13.51 0.06
C ARG A 25 -24.74 -12.77 -0.52
N MET A 26 -25.60 -12.22 0.35
CA MET A 26 -26.77 -11.43 -0.07
C MET A 26 -26.44 -9.98 -0.43
N GLN A 27 -25.28 -9.47 0.05
CA GLN A 27 -24.81 -8.10 -0.22
C GLN A 27 -23.74 -8.06 -1.32
N ALA A 28 -23.35 -9.20 -1.89
CA ALA A 28 -22.38 -9.22 -2.98
C ALA A 28 -22.99 -8.51 -4.21
N PRO A 29 -22.31 -7.49 -4.76
CA PRO A 29 -22.79 -6.82 -5.95
C PRO A 29 -22.89 -7.85 -7.09
N SER A 30 -24.06 -7.96 -7.66
CA SER A 30 -24.32 -8.80 -8.85
C SER A 30 -23.96 -8.09 -10.17
N ASP A 31 -23.57 -6.82 -10.08
CA ASP A 31 -23.29 -5.93 -11.19
C ASP A 31 -21.77 -5.72 -11.34
N SER A 32 -21.26 -5.88 -12.56
CA SER A 32 -19.85 -5.66 -12.89
C SER A 32 -19.34 -4.26 -12.55
N ALA A 33 -20.22 -3.25 -12.66
CA ALA A 33 -19.90 -1.87 -12.28
C ALA A 33 -19.67 -1.76 -10.77
N ALA A 34 -20.50 -2.38 -9.94
CA ALA A 34 -20.32 -2.37 -8.49
C ALA A 34 -19.04 -3.10 -8.05
N VAL A 35 -18.65 -4.17 -8.74
CA VAL A 35 -17.35 -4.85 -8.51
C VAL A 35 -16.19 -3.93 -8.89
N GLY A 36 -16.28 -3.21 -10.01
CA GLY A 36 -15.28 -2.26 -10.46
C GLY A 36 -15.09 -1.11 -9.46
N GLU A 37 -16.17 -0.53 -8.95
CA GLU A 37 -16.12 0.51 -7.91
C GLU A 37 -15.50 0.00 -6.61
N ALA A 38 -15.84 -1.22 -6.18
CA ALA A 38 -15.24 -1.85 -5.00
C ALA A 38 -13.72 -2.07 -5.16
N LEU A 39 -13.27 -2.44 -6.37
CA LEU A 39 -11.83 -2.57 -6.68
C LEU A 39 -11.11 -1.22 -6.63
N LEU A 40 -11.67 -0.16 -7.22
CA LEU A 40 -11.11 1.19 -7.16
C LEU A 40 -11.02 1.70 -5.72
N ALA A 41 -12.07 1.50 -4.93
CA ALA A 41 -12.07 1.84 -3.51
C ALA A 41 -10.98 1.06 -2.73
N SER A 42 -10.79 -0.23 -3.04
CA SER A 42 -9.74 -1.06 -2.46
C SER A 42 -8.33 -0.56 -2.84
N PHE A 43 -8.09 -0.20 -4.10
CA PHE A 43 -6.81 0.37 -4.53
C PHE A 43 -6.52 1.70 -3.82
N ARG A 44 -7.50 2.61 -3.76
CA ARG A 44 -7.37 3.89 -3.05
C ARG A 44 -7.01 3.66 -1.58
N HIS A 45 -7.72 2.75 -0.90
CA HIS A 45 -7.46 2.40 0.48
C HIS A 45 -6.04 1.86 0.67
N ASN A 46 -5.60 0.90 -0.16
CA ASN A 46 -4.26 0.31 -0.06
C ASN A 46 -3.16 1.35 -0.22
N PHE A 47 -3.23 2.20 -1.25
CA PHE A 47 -2.23 3.25 -1.48
C PHE A 47 -2.22 4.28 -0.36
N GLN A 48 -3.38 4.65 0.19
CA GLN A 48 -3.46 5.53 1.35
C GLN A 48 -2.78 4.92 2.57
N GLN A 49 -2.99 3.62 2.82
CA GLN A 49 -2.32 2.90 3.91
C GLN A 49 -0.81 2.85 3.69
N TYR A 50 -0.36 2.56 2.46
CA TYR A 50 1.08 2.52 2.15
C TYR A 50 1.75 3.87 2.34
N LYS A 51 1.13 4.95 1.83
CA LYS A 51 1.65 6.31 2.04
C LYS A 51 1.72 6.65 3.52
N THR A 52 0.66 6.40 4.28
CA THR A 52 0.61 6.66 5.72
C THR A 52 1.69 5.87 6.47
N LEU A 53 1.87 4.60 6.12
CA LEU A 53 2.87 3.73 6.73
C LEU A 53 4.30 4.21 6.44
N ALA A 54 4.57 4.59 5.18
CA ALA A 54 5.85 5.16 4.78
C ALA A 54 6.13 6.49 5.49
N ASP A 55 5.16 7.41 5.50
CA ASP A 55 5.29 8.71 6.18
C ASP A 55 5.64 8.53 7.66
N ARG A 56 4.93 7.62 8.35
CA ARG A 56 5.17 7.33 9.77
C ARG A 56 6.52 6.66 10.02
N ALA A 57 7.02 5.85 9.10
CA ALA A 57 8.35 5.26 9.19
C ALA A 57 9.45 6.31 8.99
N LEU A 58 9.32 7.12 7.93
CA LEU A 58 10.27 8.17 7.58
C LEU A 58 10.33 9.29 8.63
N ALA A 59 9.22 9.59 9.30
CA ALA A 59 9.17 10.57 10.38
C ALA A 59 9.96 10.17 11.63
N GLN A 60 10.37 8.91 11.75
CA GLN A 60 11.15 8.42 12.89
C GLN A 60 12.66 8.51 12.69
N ILE A 61 13.12 8.84 11.47
CA ILE A 61 14.55 8.93 11.13
C ILE A 61 14.92 10.35 10.72
N SER A 62 16.13 10.78 11.07
CA SER A 62 16.63 12.12 10.73
C SER A 62 16.99 12.21 9.24
N PRO A 63 17.12 13.44 8.68
CA PRO A 63 17.56 13.60 7.28
C PRO A 63 18.89 12.93 6.97
N GLU A 64 19.84 12.93 7.90
CA GLU A 64 21.13 12.26 7.78
C GLU A 64 20.98 10.74 7.75
N GLU A 65 20.06 10.20 8.56
CA GLU A 65 19.74 8.76 8.62
C GLU A 65 19.04 8.25 7.36
N TRP A 66 18.47 9.12 6.53
CA TRP A 66 17.92 8.73 5.22
C TRP A 66 19.00 8.14 4.30
N LEU A 67 20.27 8.50 4.51
CA LEU A 67 21.41 8.02 3.71
C LEU A 67 22.00 6.70 4.24
N TYR A 68 21.46 6.18 5.34
CA TYR A 68 21.97 4.95 5.93
C TYR A 68 21.75 3.73 5.04
N GLN A 69 22.81 3.00 4.75
CA GLN A 69 22.81 1.72 4.04
C GLN A 69 23.16 0.58 5.01
N PRO A 70 22.26 -0.41 5.22
CA PRO A 70 22.54 -1.52 6.15
C PRO A 70 23.67 -2.45 5.67
N ALA A 71 23.95 -2.48 4.37
CA ALA A 71 25.05 -3.24 3.77
C ALA A 71 25.45 -2.60 2.43
N SER A 72 26.67 -2.91 1.96
CA SER A 72 27.11 -2.51 0.63
C SER A 72 26.15 -3.03 -0.45
N GLY A 73 25.70 -2.12 -1.31
CA GLY A 73 24.73 -2.44 -2.36
C GLY A 73 23.27 -2.48 -1.93
N SER A 74 22.98 -2.22 -0.64
CA SER A 74 21.60 -1.99 -0.19
C SER A 74 21.17 -0.56 -0.51
N ASN A 75 19.88 -0.39 -0.83
CA ASN A 75 19.33 0.95 -1.00
C ASN A 75 19.12 1.62 0.37
N SER A 76 19.47 2.89 0.45
CA SER A 76 19.09 3.75 1.57
C SER A 76 17.60 4.14 1.49
N ALA A 77 17.04 4.72 2.56
CA ALA A 77 15.68 5.26 2.53
C ALA A 77 15.53 6.36 1.45
N ALA A 78 16.57 7.17 1.27
CA ALA A 78 16.61 8.22 0.24
C ALA A 78 16.49 7.64 -1.16
N VAL A 79 17.25 6.60 -1.49
CA VAL A 79 17.17 5.92 -2.81
C VAL A 79 15.79 5.31 -3.03
N ILE A 80 15.21 4.66 -2.02
CA ILE A 80 13.86 4.07 -2.16
C ILE A 80 12.83 5.16 -2.43
N VAL A 81 12.85 6.26 -1.68
CA VAL A 81 11.94 7.41 -1.89
C VAL A 81 12.16 8.03 -3.26
N GLN A 82 13.40 8.28 -3.67
CA GLN A 82 13.76 8.80 -4.98
C GLN A 82 13.22 7.93 -6.12
N HIS A 83 13.40 6.61 -6.00
CA HIS A 83 12.85 5.64 -6.95
C HIS A 83 11.32 5.68 -6.98
N MET A 84 10.66 5.71 -5.83
CA MET A 84 9.21 5.77 -5.76
C MET A 84 8.65 7.07 -6.34
N VAL A 85 9.29 8.21 -6.08
CA VAL A 85 8.91 9.52 -6.67
C VAL A 85 9.02 9.48 -8.19
N GLY A 86 10.16 9.03 -8.73
CA GLY A 86 10.35 8.89 -10.17
C GLY A 86 9.33 7.94 -10.81
N ASN A 87 9.05 6.82 -10.14
CA ASN A 87 8.07 5.85 -10.58
C ASN A 87 6.64 6.41 -10.57
N LEU A 88 6.20 7.07 -9.48
CA LEU A 88 4.89 7.70 -9.37
C LEU A 88 4.66 8.71 -10.50
N ARG A 89 5.61 9.61 -10.71
CA ARG A 89 5.55 10.61 -11.79
C ARG A 89 5.50 9.98 -13.18
N SER A 90 6.43 9.05 -13.46
CA SER A 90 6.47 8.42 -14.78
C SER A 90 5.21 7.59 -15.03
N ARG A 91 4.77 6.80 -14.07
CA ARG A 91 3.70 5.82 -14.25
C ARG A 91 2.32 6.47 -14.37
N PHE A 92 2.05 7.50 -13.58
CA PHE A 92 0.67 8.01 -13.41
C PHE A 92 0.41 9.38 -14.04
N THR A 93 1.44 10.10 -14.50
CA THR A 93 1.20 11.29 -15.34
C THR A 93 0.67 10.85 -16.70
N ASP A 94 -0.43 11.44 -17.16
CA ASP A 94 -1.09 11.11 -18.44
C ASP A 94 -1.32 9.59 -18.59
N PHE A 95 -1.73 8.93 -17.53
CA PHE A 95 -1.78 7.47 -17.39
C PHE A 95 -2.59 6.78 -18.47
N LEU A 96 -3.73 7.35 -18.87
CA LEU A 96 -4.65 6.75 -19.85
C LEU A 96 -4.26 7.04 -21.32
N THR A 97 -3.30 7.95 -21.54
CA THR A 97 -3.03 8.50 -22.89
C THR A 97 -1.57 8.38 -23.33
N SER A 98 -0.67 8.03 -22.41
CA SER A 98 0.75 7.89 -22.71
C SER A 98 1.35 6.64 -22.08
N ASP A 99 2.53 6.21 -22.57
CA ASP A 99 3.25 5.11 -21.94
C ASP A 99 3.63 5.45 -20.48
N GLY A 100 3.43 4.50 -19.59
CA GLY A 100 3.81 4.64 -18.18
C GLY A 100 5.33 4.67 -17.95
N GLU A 101 6.17 4.43 -18.94
CA GLU A 101 7.60 4.72 -18.93
C GLU A 101 7.85 5.95 -19.79
N LYS A 102 7.97 7.12 -19.16
CA LYS A 102 8.17 8.38 -19.87
C LYS A 102 9.57 8.46 -20.47
N PRO A 103 9.74 8.99 -21.71
CA PRO A 103 11.05 9.13 -22.35
C PRO A 103 12.05 9.97 -21.53
N THR A 104 11.54 10.88 -20.70
CA THR A 104 12.37 11.74 -19.83
C THR A 104 12.77 11.06 -18.52
N ARG A 105 12.27 9.86 -18.22
CA ARG A 105 12.59 9.14 -17.00
C ARG A 105 14.02 8.63 -17.05
N GLN A 106 14.80 8.97 -16.07
CA GLN A 106 16.17 8.49 -15.90
C GLN A 106 16.22 7.45 -14.77
N ARG A 107 15.69 6.25 -15.04
CA ARG A 107 15.51 5.21 -14.01
C ARG A 107 16.82 4.88 -13.26
N ASP A 108 17.95 4.81 -13.95
CA ASP A 108 19.23 4.45 -13.32
C ASP A 108 19.69 5.54 -12.33
N GLN A 109 19.34 6.80 -12.58
CA GLN A 109 19.63 7.90 -11.66
C GLN A 109 18.76 7.83 -10.40
N GLU A 110 17.60 7.19 -10.45
CA GLU A 110 16.76 6.97 -9.27
C GLU A 110 17.43 6.09 -8.21
N PHE A 111 18.44 5.31 -8.60
CA PHE A 111 19.22 4.44 -7.71
C PHE A 111 20.60 5.01 -7.35
N ALA A 112 20.91 6.21 -7.79
CA ALA A 112 22.10 6.93 -7.32
C ALA A 112 21.86 7.50 -5.91
N GLU A 113 22.83 7.33 -5.01
CA GLU A 113 22.72 7.90 -3.66
C GLU A 113 22.71 9.43 -3.73
N PRO A 114 21.75 10.09 -3.05
CA PRO A 114 21.76 11.54 -2.90
C PRO A 114 23.03 12.00 -2.16
N ALA A 115 23.67 13.03 -2.66
CA ALA A 115 24.98 13.42 -2.16
C ALA A 115 24.95 14.27 -0.88
N THR A 116 23.81 14.87 -0.53
CA THR A 116 23.70 15.87 0.55
C THR A 116 22.35 15.86 1.27
N VAL A 117 22.33 16.39 2.49
CA VAL A 117 21.08 16.66 3.25
C VAL A 117 20.14 17.61 2.49
N ALA A 118 20.66 18.54 1.71
CA ALA A 118 19.84 19.40 0.85
C ALA A 118 19.07 18.60 -0.21
N SER A 119 19.66 17.55 -0.76
CA SER A 119 18.97 16.61 -1.67
C SER A 119 17.85 15.85 -0.96
N ILE A 120 18.01 15.53 0.32
CA ILE A 120 16.95 14.88 1.13
C ILE A 120 15.78 15.85 1.34
N ALA A 121 16.03 17.12 1.66
CA ALA A 121 14.97 18.14 1.80
C ALA A 121 14.14 18.28 0.49
N ALA A 122 14.81 18.24 -0.67
CA ALA A 122 14.12 18.24 -1.96
C ALA A 122 13.24 17.00 -2.14
N LEU A 123 13.75 15.80 -1.83
CA LEU A 123 12.96 14.54 -1.89
C LEU A 123 11.75 14.59 -0.94
N GLN A 124 11.93 15.10 0.28
CA GLN A 124 10.83 15.27 1.24
C GLN A 124 9.73 16.18 0.72
N ALA A 125 10.11 17.25 0.00
CA ALA A 125 9.15 18.15 -0.64
C ALA A 125 8.44 17.52 -1.85
N GLU A 126 9.14 16.70 -2.63
CA GLU A 126 8.61 16.03 -3.81
C GLU A 126 7.68 14.84 -3.48
N TRP A 127 7.91 14.16 -2.38
CA TRP A 127 7.20 12.95 -1.97
C TRP A 127 5.68 13.10 -1.93
N PRO A 128 5.09 14.09 -1.21
CA PRO A 128 3.65 14.26 -1.19
C PRO A 128 3.08 14.63 -2.56
N ALA A 129 3.79 15.44 -3.35
CA ALA A 129 3.35 15.84 -4.70
C ALA A 129 3.30 14.64 -5.66
N ALA A 130 4.28 13.72 -5.59
CA ALA A 130 4.28 12.52 -6.41
C ALA A 130 3.11 11.58 -6.08
N TRP A 131 2.80 11.37 -4.80
CA TRP A 131 1.64 10.59 -4.37
C TRP A 131 0.32 11.24 -4.80
N GLN A 132 0.25 12.57 -4.81
CA GLN A 132 -0.95 13.28 -5.24
C GLN A 132 -1.32 12.97 -6.68
N ILE A 133 -0.34 12.77 -7.58
CA ILE A 133 -0.59 12.36 -8.98
C ILE A 133 -1.40 11.06 -9.04
N LEU A 134 -0.98 10.05 -8.25
CA LEU A 134 -1.71 8.78 -8.16
C LEU A 134 -3.11 8.94 -7.57
N PHE A 135 -3.25 9.70 -6.49
CA PHE A 135 -4.56 9.86 -5.84
C PHE A 135 -5.55 10.61 -6.74
N MET A 136 -5.12 11.66 -7.43
CA MET A 136 -5.95 12.37 -8.42
C MET A 136 -6.41 11.43 -9.54
N LEU A 137 -5.51 10.62 -10.09
CA LEU A 137 -5.89 9.61 -11.08
C LEU A 137 -6.95 8.64 -10.52
N LEU A 138 -6.75 8.10 -9.32
CA LEU A 138 -7.71 7.18 -8.71
C LEU A 138 -9.07 7.81 -8.42
N ASP A 139 -9.13 9.14 -8.22
CA ASP A 139 -10.38 9.88 -8.04
C ASP A 139 -11.12 10.09 -9.37
N GLU A 140 -10.39 10.12 -10.49
CA GLU A 140 -10.96 10.28 -11.84
C GLU A 140 -11.40 8.96 -12.47
N LEU A 141 -10.73 7.83 -12.12
CA LEU A 141 -11.03 6.52 -12.68
C LEU A 141 -12.43 6.02 -12.28
N ARG A 142 -13.11 5.40 -13.23
CA ARG A 142 -14.41 4.74 -13.08
C ARG A 142 -14.29 3.23 -13.32
N ALA A 143 -15.28 2.47 -12.89
CA ALA A 143 -15.34 1.02 -13.11
C ALA A 143 -15.11 0.62 -14.57
N ASP A 144 -15.67 1.37 -15.51
CA ASP A 144 -15.55 1.10 -16.95
C ASP A 144 -14.13 1.31 -17.49
N ASP A 145 -13.30 2.09 -16.80
CA ASP A 145 -11.90 2.31 -17.18
C ASP A 145 -11.00 1.12 -16.87
N LEU A 146 -11.40 0.25 -15.93
CA LEU A 146 -10.54 -0.82 -15.43
C LEU A 146 -10.04 -1.79 -16.51
N LEU A 147 -10.79 -2.00 -17.55
CA LEU A 147 -10.43 -2.88 -18.66
C LEU A 147 -9.83 -2.12 -19.86
N ARG A 148 -9.72 -0.79 -19.81
CA ARG A 148 -9.07 0.00 -20.88
C ARG A 148 -7.59 -0.38 -20.99
N PRO A 149 -7.06 -0.42 -22.23
CA PRO A 149 -5.63 -0.66 -22.45
C PRO A 149 -4.82 0.58 -22.08
N VAL A 150 -3.68 0.35 -21.43
CA VAL A 150 -2.61 1.31 -21.15
C VAL A 150 -1.28 0.67 -21.52
N LEU A 151 -0.28 1.47 -21.81
CA LEU A 151 1.05 0.97 -22.15
C LEU A 151 2.02 1.14 -20.99
N ILE A 152 2.90 0.16 -20.80
CA ILE A 152 4.04 0.22 -19.91
C ILE A 152 5.25 -0.36 -20.66
N ARG A 153 6.20 0.47 -21.04
CA ARG A 153 7.38 0.07 -21.84
C ARG A 153 6.99 -0.59 -23.16
N GLY A 154 5.97 -0.06 -23.83
CA GLY A 154 5.43 -0.62 -25.06
C GLY A 154 4.56 -1.86 -24.89
N GLU A 155 4.47 -2.46 -23.70
CA GLU A 155 3.60 -3.60 -23.41
C GLU A 155 2.19 -3.13 -23.03
N ALA A 156 1.17 -3.77 -23.62
CA ALA A 156 -0.22 -3.50 -23.31
C ALA A 156 -0.63 -4.18 -21.99
N HIS A 157 -1.26 -3.41 -21.11
CA HIS A 157 -1.88 -3.84 -19.88
C HIS A 157 -3.30 -3.27 -19.82
N THR A 158 -4.18 -3.88 -19.03
CA THR A 158 -5.39 -3.16 -18.59
C THR A 158 -5.04 -2.18 -17.46
N VAL A 159 -5.86 -1.15 -17.27
CA VAL A 159 -5.79 -0.24 -16.12
C VAL A 159 -5.72 -1.06 -14.83
N LEU A 160 -6.59 -2.07 -14.67
CA LEU A 160 -6.60 -2.98 -13.53
C LEU A 160 -5.23 -3.65 -13.30
N GLN A 161 -4.64 -4.22 -14.34
CA GLN A 161 -3.33 -4.89 -14.25
C GLN A 161 -2.22 -3.90 -13.89
N ALA A 162 -2.22 -2.72 -14.51
CA ALA A 162 -1.23 -1.68 -14.27
C ALA A 162 -1.30 -1.15 -12.81
N VAL A 163 -2.51 -0.90 -12.29
CA VAL A 163 -2.71 -0.44 -10.90
C VAL A 163 -2.38 -1.55 -9.91
N GLN A 164 -2.86 -2.78 -10.12
CA GLN A 164 -2.56 -3.93 -9.26
C GLN A 164 -1.05 -4.21 -9.15
N ARG A 165 -0.32 -4.08 -10.26
CA ARG A 165 1.15 -4.18 -10.27
C ARG A 165 1.79 -3.14 -9.34
N GLN A 166 1.28 -1.90 -9.30
CA GLN A 166 1.82 -0.85 -8.43
C GLN A 166 1.44 -1.07 -6.96
N VAL A 167 0.29 -1.67 -6.66
CA VAL A 167 -0.03 -2.12 -5.28
C VAL A 167 1.07 -3.02 -4.74
N ALA A 168 1.46 -4.06 -5.47
CA ALA A 168 2.53 -4.98 -5.05
C ALA A 168 3.90 -4.29 -4.96
N HIS A 169 4.23 -3.43 -5.94
CA HIS A 169 5.49 -2.71 -6.01
C HIS A 169 5.68 -1.77 -4.82
N TYR A 170 4.67 -0.94 -4.52
CA TYR A 170 4.78 0.00 -3.41
C TYR A 170 4.70 -0.68 -2.04
N ALA A 171 3.91 -1.75 -1.89
CA ALA A 171 3.94 -2.56 -0.67
C ALA A 171 5.35 -3.06 -0.35
N SER A 172 6.09 -3.55 -1.36
CA SER A 172 7.47 -4.00 -1.22
C SER A 172 8.40 -2.87 -0.75
N HIS A 173 8.36 -1.70 -1.38
CA HIS A 173 9.21 -0.57 -1.02
C HIS A 173 8.85 0.04 0.35
N VAL A 174 7.57 0.14 0.67
CA VAL A 174 7.14 0.61 1.99
C VAL A 174 7.58 -0.36 3.08
N GLY A 175 7.52 -1.68 2.85
CA GLY A 175 8.09 -2.68 3.74
C GLY A 175 9.60 -2.47 3.99
N GLN A 176 10.36 -2.13 2.94
CA GLN A 176 11.79 -1.80 3.04
C GLN A 176 12.01 -0.52 3.88
N LEU A 177 11.24 0.55 3.67
CA LEU A 177 11.32 1.78 4.46
C LEU A 177 11.04 1.53 5.95
N VAL A 178 9.99 0.75 6.27
CA VAL A 178 9.68 0.36 7.65
C VAL A 178 10.82 -0.45 8.27
N GLN A 179 11.39 -1.39 7.51
CA GLN A 179 12.50 -2.21 8.01
C GLN A 179 13.78 -1.37 8.25
N LEU A 180 14.10 -0.43 7.34
CA LEU A 180 15.22 0.50 7.53
C LEU A 180 15.03 1.36 8.79
N ALA A 181 13.84 1.96 8.96
CA ALA A 181 13.55 2.75 10.15
C ALA A 181 13.67 1.92 11.45
N LYS A 182 13.25 0.65 11.44
CA LYS A 182 13.46 -0.27 12.58
C LYS A 182 14.93 -0.55 12.87
N ILE A 183 15.74 -0.77 11.84
CA ILE A 183 17.18 -1.01 11.99
C ILE A 183 17.86 0.23 12.57
N ILE A 184 17.53 1.41 12.07
CA ILE A 184 18.13 2.67 12.50
C ILE A 184 17.73 3.01 13.94
N ARG A 185 16.44 2.87 14.28
CA ARG A 185 15.90 3.26 15.59
C ARG A 185 16.11 2.20 16.68
N GLY A 186 16.30 0.93 16.30
CA GLY A 186 16.43 -0.16 17.27
C GLY A 186 15.25 -0.20 18.27
N ASP A 187 15.56 -0.16 19.55
CA ASP A 187 14.57 -0.21 20.64
C ASP A 187 13.69 1.06 20.73
N ASP A 188 14.14 2.18 20.17
CA ASP A 188 13.38 3.45 20.12
C ASP A 188 12.32 3.48 19.02
N PHE A 189 12.23 2.43 18.18
CA PHE A 189 11.26 2.39 17.09
C PHE A 189 9.83 2.32 17.62
N GLN A 190 9.04 3.34 17.30
CA GLN A 190 7.60 3.35 17.63
C GLN A 190 6.84 2.43 16.66
N SER A 191 6.16 1.41 17.20
CA SER A 191 5.39 0.45 16.37
C SER A 191 4.36 1.16 15.49
N LEU A 192 4.34 0.79 14.22
CA LEU A 192 3.39 1.34 13.22
C LEU A 192 2.11 0.51 13.09
N SER A 193 2.05 -0.60 13.79
CA SER A 193 0.90 -1.52 13.89
C SER A 193 0.68 -1.90 15.35
N ILE A 194 0.01 -3.01 15.60
CA ILE A 194 -0.15 -3.54 16.96
C ILE A 194 1.23 -3.92 17.51
N ALA A 195 1.62 -3.33 18.65
CA ALA A 195 2.88 -3.63 19.29
C ALA A 195 2.95 -5.10 19.72
N ARG A 196 4.18 -5.65 19.75
CA ARG A 196 4.39 -7.04 20.16
C ARG A 196 3.81 -7.29 21.56
N GLY A 197 2.99 -8.33 21.70
CA GLY A 197 2.33 -8.70 22.95
C GLY A 197 1.04 -7.95 23.28
N GLN A 198 0.62 -6.97 22.48
CA GLN A 198 -0.57 -6.14 22.73
C GLN A 198 -1.81 -6.53 21.91
N SER A 199 -1.78 -7.64 21.17
CA SER A 199 -2.89 -8.06 20.29
C SER A 199 -4.21 -8.26 21.04
N GLN A 200 -4.17 -8.84 22.25
CA GLN A 200 -5.38 -9.06 23.06
C GLN A 200 -6.02 -7.75 23.51
N GLN A 201 -5.20 -6.83 24.03
CA GLN A 201 -5.66 -5.51 24.47
C GLN A 201 -6.26 -4.71 23.30
N PHE A 202 -5.61 -4.76 22.14
CA PHE A 202 -6.11 -4.13 20.93
C PHE A 202 -7.48 -4.69 20.52
N ASN A 203 -7.64 -6.02 20.51
CA ASN A 203 -8.89 -6.67 20.14
C ASN A 203 -10.04 -6.34 21.12
N GLN A 204 -9.73 -6.25 22.42
CA GLN A 204 -10.72 -5.83 23.44
C GLN A 204 -11.20 -4.40 23.17
N ALA A 205 -10.27 -3.45 22.98
CA ALA A 205 -10.63 -2.06 22.67
C ALA A 205 -11.45 -1.91 21.37
N MET A 206 -11.19 -2.74 20.35
CA MET A 206 -11.98 -2.76 19.12
C MET A 206 -13.38 -3.34 19.30
N THR A 207 -13.58 -4.18 20.32
CA THR A 207 -14.90 -4.77 20.62
C THR A 207 -15.75 -3.82 21.46
N GLU A 208 -15.13 -3.07 22.37
CA GLU A 208 -15.80 -2.09 23.24
C GLU A 208 -16.26 -0.83 22.49
N ASN A 209 -15.65 -0.51 21.36
CA ASN A 209 -15.99 0.65 20.52
C ASN A 209 -16.97 0.33 19.38
N ARG A 210 -17.65 -0.82 19.42
CA ARG A 210 -18.71 -1.23 18.50
C ARG A 210 -20.08 -1.20 19.13
#